data_664a2d185cf186a0f49fb8053f9d67a9
#
_entry.id   664a2d185cf186a0f49fb8053f9d67a9
#
_cell.length_a   1.000
_cell.length_b   1.000
_cell.length_c   1.000
_cell.angle_alpha   90.00
_cell.angle_beta   90.00
_cell.angle_gamma   90.00
#
_symmetry.space_group_name_H-M   'P 1'
#
loop_
_entity.id
_entity.type
_entity.pdbx_description
1 polymer ?
#
loop_
_entity_poly.entity_id
_entity_poly.type
_entity_poly.pdbx_seq_one_letter_code
_entity_poly.pdbx_strand_id
1 'polypeptide(L)'
;MLCSVYVMEDDLKPKFYVVSLSGGKDSTAMLLRLLEEKRPVDLILFCDTGLEFPQMMEHLERLEAYIGRSITRLRAEQSFEYYFMYYSPKRKNPALKGYRGMSWAGPRNRWCAGVMKTRVIKNYLKELKKDYEVIEYVGIAADEPKRIKTACYPLVEWGMTEQECLAYCYERGFDWGGLYKVFKRVSC
;
A
#
# COMPACT_ATOMS: atom_id res chain seq x y z
N MET A 1 -31.75 22.94 38.65
CA MET A 1 -31.99 22.01 37.51
C MET A 1 -30.71 21.87 36.73
N LEU A 2 -29.91 20.85 37.03
CA LEU A 2 -28.70 20.52 36.31
C LEU A 2 -29.10 19.58 35.19
N CYS A 3 -29.03 20.06 33.92
CA CYS A 3 -29.27 19.28 32.74
C CYS A 3 -28.00 18.42 32.52
N SER A 4 -28.04 17.15 32.95
CA SER A 4 -27.03 16.15 32.59
C SER A 4 -27.11 15.92 31.08
N VAL A 5 -26.13 16.45 30.36
CA VAL A 5 -25.92 16.04 28.97
C VAL A 5 -25.33 14.63 29.01
N TYR A 6 -26.17 13.63 28.86
CA TYR A 6 -25.73 12.27 28.52
C TYR A 6 -25.16 12.33 27.11
N VAL A 7 -23.84 12.39 26.96
CA VAL A 7 -23.15 12.06 25.72
C VAL A 7 -23.29 10.55 25.63
N MET A 8 -24.12 10.10 24.69
CA MET A 8 -24.26 8.69 24.37
C MET A 8 -22.92 8.22 23.78
N GLU A 9 -22.27 7.26 24.42
CA GLU A 9 -21.03 6.59 23.93
C GLU A 9 -21.23 5.83 22.60
N ASP A 10 -22.42 5.85 22.03
CA ASP A 10 -22.84 5.06 20.85
C ASP A 10 -22.46 5.66 19.48
N ASP A 11 -21.78 6.81 19.42
CA ASP A 11 -21.44 7.48 18.15
C ASP A 11 -19.99 7.20 17.66
N LEU A 12 -19.20 6.40 18.37
CA LEU A 12 -17.84 6.07 17.98
C LEU A 12 -17.85 4.84 17.07
N LYS A 13 -17.52 5.06 15.77
CA LYS A 13 -17.35 3.96 14.82
C LYS A 13 -16.32 2.95 15.33
N PRO A 14 -16.58 1.64 15.19
CA PRO A 14 -15.60 0.62 15.56
C PRO A 14 -14.30 0.77 14.72
N LYS A 15 -13.16 0.52 15.35
CA LYS A 15 -11.86 0.57 14.68
C LYS A 15 -11.72 -0.59 13.70
N PHE A 16 -11.14 -0.31 12.54
CA PHE A 16 -10.87 -1.28 11.49
C PHE A 16 -9.44 -1.09 10.96
N TYR A 17 -8.62 -2.11 11.13
CA TYR A 17 -7.19 -2.04 10.88
C TYR A 17 -6.83 -2.60 9.50
N VAL A 18 -6.27 -1.75 8.66
CA VAL A 18 -5.95 -2.06 7.26
C VAL A 18 -4.45 -2.01 7.03
N VAL A 19 -3.88 -3.06 6.50
CA VAL A 19 -2.49 -3.09 6.05
C VAL A 19 -2.43 -2.74 4.57
N SER A 20 -1.81 -1.61 4.23
CA SER A 20 -1.45 -1.24 2.85
C SER A 20 -0.18 -1.97 2.44
N LEU A 21 -0.33 -3.17 1.89
CA LEU A 21 0.74 -4.04 1.44
C LEU A 21 1.18 -3.67 0.02
N SER A 22 2.43 -3.26 -0.17
CA SER A 22 3.00 -3.06 -1.51
C SER A 22 3.65 -4.34 -2.08
N GLY A 23 3.80 -5.37 -1.28
CA GLY A 23 4.53 -6.60 -1.58
C GLY A 23 6.06 -6.48 -1.50
N GLY A 24 6.61 -5.28 -1.33
CA GLY A 24 8.03 -5.08 -1.11
C GLY A 24 8.48 -5.40 0.33
N LYS A 25 9.80 -5.44 0.55
CA LYS A 25 10.43 -5.86 1.82
C LYS A 25 9.84 -5.16 3.06
N ASP A 26 9.66 -3.82 2.99
CA ASP A 26 9.23 -3.04 4.14
C ASP A 26 7.79 -3.36 4.54
N SER A 27 6.87 -3.40 3.59
CA SER A 27 5.47 -3.73 3.85
C SER A 27 5.26 -5.21 4.22
N THR A 28 6.11 -6.11 3.71
CA THR A 28 6.09 -7.53 4.09
C THR A 28 6.61 -7.71 5.52
N ALA A 29 7.76 -7.10 5.87
CA ALA A 29 8.30 -7.13 7.24
C ALA A 29 7.30 -6.54 8.23
N MET A 30 6.67 -5.40 7.90
CA MET A 30 5.64 -4.80 8.73
C MET A 30 4.47 -5.76 8.98
N LEU A 31 3.91 -6.35 7.93
CA LEU A 31 2.78 -7.27 8.05
C LEU A 31 3.13 -8.48 8.93
N LEU A 32 4.25 -9.12 8.67
CA LEU A 32 4.68 -10.29 9.43
C LEU A 32 4.85 -9.94 10.91
N ARG A 33 5.51 -8.83 11.23
CA ARG A 33 5.73 -8.42 12.61
C ARG A 33 4.45 -7.99 13.32
N LEU A 34 3.52 -7.30 12.63
CA LEU A 34 2.20 -6.99 13.19
C LEU A 34 1.46 -8.26 13.63
N LEU A 35 1.52 -9.31 12.80
CA LEU A 35 0.87 -10.60 13.10
C LEU A 35 1.59 -11.34 14.23
N GLU A 36 2.93 -11.35 14.26
CA GLU A 36 3.72 -11.95 15.35
C GLU A 36 3.44 -11.28 16.70
N GLU A 37 3.35 -9.93 16.71
CA GLU A 37 2.99 -9.14 17.90
C GLU A 37 1.48 -9.19 18.23
N LYS A 38 0.70 -9.94 17.44
CA LYS A 38 -0.77 -10.04 17.59
C LYS A 38 -1.47 -8.68 17.57
N ARG A 39 -0.91 -7.71 16.86
CA ARG A 39 -1.60 -6.45 16.60
C ARG A 39 -2.84 -6.67 15.72
N PRO A 40 -3.91 -5.91 15.91
CA PRO A 40 -5.12 -6.08 15.11
C PRO A 40 -4.84 -5.79 13.64
N VAL A 41 -5.26 -6.71 12.77
CA VAL A 41 -5.22 -6.59 11.31
C VAL A 41 -6.51 -7.19 10.78
N ASP A 42 -7.43 -6.37 10.31
CA ASP A 42 -8.72 -6.82 9.79
C ASP A 42 -8.66 -7.08 8.28
N LEU A 43 -7.87 -6.27 7.56
CA LEU A 43 -7.78 -6.32 6.10
C LEU A 43 -6.35 -6.10 5.62
N ILE A 44 -5.94 -6.89 4.62
CA ILE A 44 -4.66 -6.74 3.92
C ILE A 44 -4.97 -6.37 2.48
N LEU A 45 -4.55 -5.18 2.05
CA LEU A 45 -4.78 -4.66 0.69
C LEU A 45 -3.50 -4.64 -0.11
N PHE A 46 -3.52 -5.25 -1.29
CA PHE A 46 -2.51 -5.12 -2.33
C PHE A 46 -3.13 -4.49 -3.57
N CYS A 47 -2.45 -3.53 -4.18
CA CYS A 47 -2.92 -2.89 -5.40
C CYS A 47 -2.06 -3.34 -6.59
N ASP A 48 -2.63 -4.19 -7.42
CA ASP A 48 -2.00 -4.74 -8.62
C ASP A 48 -2.12 -3.76 -9.79
N THR A 49 -0.99 -3.32 -10.32
CA THR A 49 -0.93 -2.45 -11.50
C THR A 49 -0.95 -3.19 -12.82
N GLY A 50 -0.82 -4.54 -12.80
CA GLY A 50 -0.64 -5.38 -13.97
C GLY A 50 0.78 -5.34 -14.56
N LEU A 51 1.72 -4.66 -13.89
CA LEU A 51 3.14 -4.54 -14.26
C LEU A 51 4.09 -5.00 -13.14
N GLU A 52 3.58 -5.77 -12.20
CA GLU A 52 4.42 -6.34 -11.15
C GLU A 52 5.27 -7.48 -11.74
N PHE A 53 6.45 -7.70 -11.18
CA PHE A 53 7.28 -8.85 -11.55
C PHE A 53 6.53 -10.17 -11.29
N PRO A 54 6.69 -11.22 -12.11
CA PRO A 54 6.11 -12.54 -11.80
C PRO A 54 6.49 -13.02 -10.40
N GLN A 55 7.74 -12.84 -9.98
CA GLN A 55 8.24 -13.18 -8.65
C GLN A 55 7.53 -12.43 -7.52
N MET A 56 6.97 -11.25 -7.80
CA MET A 56 6.14 -10.53 -6.84
C MET A 56 4.80 -11.26 -6.64
N MET A 57 4.19 -11.76 -7.69
CA MET A 57 2.94 -12.52 -7.59
C MET A 57 3.15 -13.84 -6.84
N GLU A 58 4.22 -14.57 -7.14
CA GLU A 58 4.64 -15.76 -6.41
C GLU A 58 4.91 -15.45 -4.92
N HIS A 59 5.57 -14.32 -4.64
CA HIS A 59 5.80 -13.86 -3.27
C HIS A 59 4.48 -13.64 -2.52
N LEU A 60 3.49 -13.00 -3.13
CA LEU A 60 2.18 -12.77 -2.50
C LEU A 60 1.45 -14.09 -2.19
N GLU A 61 1.50 -15.06 -3.11
CA GLU A 61 0.91 -16.39 -2.89
C GLU A 61 1.59 -17.13 -1.73
N ARG A 62 2.93 -17.11 -1.70
CA ARG A 62 3.71 -17.67 -0.58
C ARG A 62 3.40 -16.96 0.74
N LEU A 63 3.23 -15.64 0.71
CA LEU A 63 2.90 -14.86 1.89
C LEU A 63 1.50 -15.21 2.41
N GLU A 64 0.48 -15.33 1.53
CA GLU A 64 -0.86 -15.78 1.90
C GLU A 64 -0.84 -17.16 2.56
N ALA A 65 -0.09 -18.11 1.98
CA ALA A 65 0.07 -19.44 2.52
C ALA A 65 0.76 -19.43 3.91
N TYR A 66 1.79 -18.60 4.06
CA TYR A 66 2.56 -18.49 5.31
C TYR A 66 1.74 -17.89 6.45
N ILE A 67 0.98 -16.82 6.19
CA ILE A 67 0.18 -16.14 7.21
C ILE A 67 -1.20 -16.77 7.42
N GLY A 68 -1.63 -17.69 6.57
CA GLY A 68 -2.95 -18.33 6.62
C GLY A 68 -4.12 -17.35 6.39
N ARG A 69 -3.88 -16.23 5.68
CA ARG A 69 -4.87 -15.17 5.43
C ARG A 69 -4.79 -14.69 3.99
N SER A 70 -5.94 -14.37 3.41
CA SER A 70 -6.01 -13.83 2.05
C SER A 70 -5.61 -12.34 2.00
N ILE A 71 -4.99 -11.97 0.88
CA ILE A 71 -4.65 -10.59 0.52
C ILE A 71 -5.68 -10.10 -0.51
N THR A 72 -6.44 -9.07 -0.17
CA THR A 72 -7.40 -8.45 -1.08
C THR A 72 -6.66 -7.70 -2.18
N ARG A 73 -6.78 -8.18 -3.42
CA ARG A 73 -6.13 -7.61 -4.59
C ARG A 73 -7.04 -6.60 -5.26
N LEU A 74 -6.63 -5.34 -5.25
CA LEU A 74 -7.32 -4.25 -5.92
C LEU A 74 -6.67 -3.96 -7.27
N ARG A 75 -7.47 -3.56 -8.25
CA ARG A 75 -6.99 -3.09 -9.56
C ARG A 75 -7.67 -1.79 -9.94
N ALA A 76 -6.99 -0.97 -10.73
CA ALA A 76 -7.61 0.16 -11.40
C ALA A 76 -8.58 -0.34 -12.47
N GLU A 77 -9.64 0.43 -12.72
CA GLU A 77 -10.64 0.13 -13.76
C GLU A 77 -10.01 -0.02 -15.15
N GLN A 78 -9.01 0.80 -15.44
CA GLN A 78 -8.29 0.79 -16.71
C GLN A 78 -6.87 0.26 -16.52
N SER A 79 -6.34 -0.42 -17.57
CA SER A 79 -5.00 -0.96 -17.58
C SER A 79 -3.92 0.14 -17.65
N PHE A 80 -2.67 -0.23 -17.34
CA PHE A 80 -1.52 0.65 -17.55
C PHE A 80 -1.41 1.06 -19.01
N GLU A 81 -1.58 0.10 -19.94
CA GLU A 81 -1.55 0.35 -21.39
C GLU A 81 -2.57 1.40 -21.82
N TYR A 82 -3.80 1.33 -21.29
CA TYR A 82 -4.82 2.34 -21.56
C TYR A 82 -4.35 3.73 -21.14
N TYR A 83 -3.84 3.91 -19.93
CA TYR A 83 -3.35 5.20 -19.48
C TYR A 83 -2.13 5.67 -20.26
N PHE A 84 -1.24 4.75 -20.63
CA PHE A 84 -0.01 5.06 -21.36
C PHE A 84 -0.28 5.47 -22.81
N MET A 85 -1.22 4.82 -23.51
CA MET A 85 -1.44 4.99 -24.95
C MET A 85 -2.67 5.83 -25.30
N TYR A 86 -3.77 5.65 -24.59
CA TYR A 86 -5.10 6.10 -25.05
C TYR A 86 -5.72 7.19 -24.20
N TYR A 87 -5.38 7.28 -22.92
CA TYR A 87 -5.96 8.27 -22.02
C TYR A 87 -5.69 9.69 -22.49
N SER A 88 -6.69 10.58 -22.38
CA SER A 88 -6.57 12.00 -22.77
C SER A 88 -6.44 12.87 -21.53
N PRO A 89 -5.22 13.15 -21.05
CA PRO A 89 -5.02 13.98 -19.87
C PRO A 89 -5.28 15.46 -20.18
N LYS A 90 -5.80 16.20 -19.21
CA LYS A 90 -5.87 17.66 -19.27
C LYS A 90 -4.44 18.23 -19.22
N ARG A 91 -3.94 18.70 -20.36
CA ARG A 91 -2.58 19.23 -20.49
C ARG A 91 -2.56 20.73 -20.17
N LYS A 92 -1.64 21.14 -19.30
CA LYS A 92 -1.40 22.57 -19.00
C LYS A 92 -0.60 23.25 -20.12
N ASN A 93 0.33 22.53 -20.77
CA ASN A 93 1.12 23.05 -21.88
C ASN A 93 0.29 22.98 -23.18
N PRO A 94 0.02 24.13 -23.83
CA PRO A 94 -0.75 24.18 -25.08
C PRO A 94 -0.15 23.35 -26.21
N ALA A 95 1.19 23.27 -26.29
CA ALA A 95 1.90 22.48 -27.31
C ALA A 95 1.62 20.97 -27.21
N LEU A 96 1.15 20.51 -26.06
CA LEU A 96 0.80 19.11 -25.80
C LEU A 96 -0.71 18.85 -25.85
N LYS A 97 -1.50 19.87 -26.19
CA LYS A 97 -2.95 19.76 -26.30
C LYS A 97 -3.32 18.82 -27.46
N GLY A 98 -4.18 17.84 -27.18
CA GLY A 98 -4.59 16.83 -28.19
C GLY A 98 -3.77 15.54 -28.21
N TYR A 99 -2.57 15.52 -27.64
CA TYR A 99 -1.81 14.28 -27.51
C TYR A 99 -2.45 13.33 -26.50
N ARG A 100 -2.66 12.09 -26.91
CA ARG A 100 -3.17 11.01 -26.06
C ARG A 100 -2.03 10.35 -25.27
N GLY A 101 -2.40 9.56 -24.29
CA GLY A 101 -1.51 8.82 -23.42
C GLY A 101 -0.74 9.70 -22.44
N MET A 102 -0.28 9.06 -21.39
CA MET A 102 0.67 9.64 -20.46
C MET A 102 2.09 9.30 -20.91
N SER A 103 3.08 10.14 -20.57
CA SER A 103 4.47 9.80 -20.84
C SER A 103 4.89 8.58 -20.02
N TRP A 104 6.03 7.95 -20.36
CA TRP A 104 6.56 6.83 -19.59
C TRP A 104 6.64 7.16 -18.09
N ALA A 105 6.19 6.22 -17.27
CA ALA A 105 6.23 6.38 -15.83
C ALA A 105 7.69 6.29 -15.33
N GLY A 106 8.07 7.22 -14.46
CA GLY A 106 9.43 7.28 -13.93
C GLY A 106 9.51 8.07 -12.64
N PRO A 107 10.71 8.24 -12.06
CA PRO A 107 10.88 8.88 -10.75
C PRO A 107 10.26 10.28 -10.63
N ARG A 108 10.29 11.05 -11.72
CA ARG A 108 9.73 12.41 -11.78
C ARG A 108 8.27 12.46 -12.22
N ASN A 109 7.76 11.37 -12.80
CA ASN A 109 6.41 11.29 -13.34
C ASN A 109 5.73 9.99 -12.89
N ARG A 110 5.31 9.96 -11.65
CA ARG A 110 4.73 8.79 -10.98
C ARG A 110 3.20 8.72 -11.11
N TRP A 111 2.66 9.02 -12.28
CA TRP A 111 1.22 8.98 -12.50
C TRP A 111 0.62 7.60 -12.23
N CYS A 112 1.34 6.52 -12.56
CA CYS A 112 0.90 5.16 -12.31
C CYS A 112 0.61 4.93 -10.81
N ALA A 113 1.52 5.35 -9.93
CA ALA A 113 1.28 5.25 -8.49
C ALA A 113 0.05 6.06 -8.04
N GLY A 114 -0.16 7.26 -8.60
CA GLY A 114 -1.30 8.11 -8.28
C GLY A 114 -2.63 7.54 -8.75
N VAL A 115 -2.68 7.11 -10.00
CA VAL A 115 -3.93 6.68 -10.65
C VAL A 115 -4.25 5.22 -10.33
N MET A 116 -3.25 4.34 -10.41
CA MET A 116 -3.46 2.89 -10.34
C MET A 116 -3.34 2.32 -8.92
N LYS A 117 -2.71 3.04 -7.98
CA LYS A 117 -2.61 2.59 -6.58
C LYS A 117 -3.33 3.54 -5.63
N THR A 118 -2.84 4.77 -5.47
CA THR A 118 -3.34 5.69 -4.44
C THR A 118 -4.83 5.99 -4.59
N ARG A 119 -5.31 6.23 -5.81
CA ARG A 119 -6.74 6.51 -6.06
C ARG A 119 -7.60 5.28 -5.76
N VAL A 120 -7.15 4.10 -6.18
CA VAL A 120 -7.87 2.84 -5.99
C VAL A 120 -8.03 2.54 -4.51
N ILE A 121 -6.92 2.57 -3.75
CA ILE A 121 -6.93 2.36 -2.30
C ILE A 121 -7.81 3.41 -1.61
N LYS A 122 -7.66 4.70 -1.95
CA LYS A 122 -8.47 5.76 -1.33
C LYS A 122 -9.97 5.58 -1.57
N ASN A 123 -10.37 5.17 -2.78
CA ASN A 123 -11.77 4.91 -3.07
C ASN A 123 -12.29 3.74 -2.25
N TYR A 124 -11.54 2.65 -2.15
CA TYR A 124 -11.90 1.50 -1.33
C TYR A 124 -12.01 1.86 0.16
N LEU A 125 -11.02 2.55 0.70
CA LEU A 125 -11.03 2.99 2.11
C LEU A 125 -12.14 4.02 2.40
N LYS A 126 -12.55 4.82 1.40
CA LYS A 126 -13.67 5.76 1.55
C LYS A 126 -14.98 5.03 1.84
N GLU A 127 -15.22 3.89 1.22
CA GLU A 127 -16.40 3.09 1.51
C GLU A 127 -16.35 2.50 2.91
N LEU A 128 -15.22 1.93 3.32
CA LEU A 128 -15.03 1.41 4.68
C LEU A 128 -15.20 2.49 5.77
N LYS A 129 -14.78 3.72 5.50
CA LYS A 129 -14.91 4.85 6.44
C LYS A 129 -16.36 5.29 6.68
N LYS A 130 -17.33 4.77 5.92
CA LYS A 130 -18.74 5.01 6.21
C LYS A 130 -19.15 4.33 7.52
N ASP A 131 -18.60 3.14 7.78
CA ASP A 131 -19.02 2.27 8.89
C ASP A 131 -17.96 2.16 9.99
N TYR A 132 -16.67 2.43 9.68
CA TYR A 132 -15.53 2.21 10.55
C TYR A 132 -14.64 3.43 10.72
N GLU A 133 -13.95 3.52 11.87
CA GLU A 133 -12.74 4.31 12.04
C GLU A 133 -11.56 3.51 11.45
N VAL A 134 -11.16 3.82 10.22
CA VAL A 134 -10.11 3.07 9.52
C VAL A 134 -8.73 3.54 9.97
N ILE A 135 -7.95 2.62 10.54
CA ILE A 135 -6.55 2.78 10.91
C ILE A 135 -5.69 2.08 9.85
N GLU A 136 -4.93 2.85 9.08
CA GLU A 136 -4.10 2.34 7.99
C GLU A 136 -2.66 2.17 8.46
N TYR A 137 -2.13 0.93 8.39
CA TYR A 137 -0.73 0.61 8.56
C TYR A 137 0.01 0.72 7.22
N VAL A 138 1.09 1.50 7.20
CA VAL A 138 1.89 1.76 6.00
C VAL A 138 3.36 1.43 6.26
N GLY A 139 3.94 0.57 5.42
CA GLY A 139 5.32 0.11 5.51
C GLY A 139 6.30 1.18 5.00
N ILE A 140 6.64 2.13 5.86
CA ILE A 140 7.73 3.10 5.65
C ILE A 140 8.79 2.81 6.70
N ALA A 141 10.01 2.53 6.26
CA ALA A 141 11.14 2.24 7.14
C ALA A 141 11.60 3.47 7.94
N ALA A 142 12.24 3.23 9.08
CA ALA A 142 12.65 4.29 10.01
C ALA A 142 13.67 5.27 9.40
N ASP A 143 14.46 4.82 8.43
CA ASP A 143 15.43 5.61 7.69
C ASP A 143 14.86 6.39 6.48
N GLU A 144 13.50 6.38 6.30
CA GLU A 144 12.81 7.17 5.27
C GLU A 144 11.91 8.30 5.87
N PRO A 145 12.38 9.18 6.76
CA PRO A 145 11.54 10.13 7.51
C PRO A 145 10.77 11.11 6.62
N LYS A 146 11.28 11.42 5.43
CA LYS A 146 10.63 12.33 4.46
C LYS A 146 9.32 11.78 3.87
N ARG A 147 9.05 10.49 4.04
CA ARG A 147 7.85 9.82 3.53
C ARG A 147 6.71 9.76 4.56
N ILE A 148 6.99 10.05 5.81
CA ILE A 148 6.01 10.03 6.90
C ILE A 148 4.98 11.12 6.70
N LYS A 149 3.69 10.76 6.82
CA LYS A 149 2.51 11.64 6.74
C LYS A 149 1.54 11.33 7.87
N THR A 150 0.25 11.32 7.57
CA THR A 150 -0.82 11.01 8.52
C THR A 150 -1.30 9.56 8.32
N ALA A 151 -0.58 8.61 8.89
CA ALA A 151 -0.94 7.19 8.93
C ALA A 151 -0.22 6.55 10.13
N CYS A 152 -0.47 5.27 10.39
CA CYS A 152 0.27 4.51 11.37
C CYS A 152 1.49 3.86 10.70
N TYR A 153 2.67 4.06 11.26
CA TYR A 153 3.95 3.60 10.70
C TYR A 153 4.68 2.66 11.68
N PRO A 154 4.28 1.39 11.77
CA PRO A 154 4.85 0.47 12.74
C PRO A 154 6.37 0.29 12.63
N LEU A 155 6.93 0.29 11.41
CA LEU A 155 8.38 0.18 11.22
C LEU A 155 9.14 1.35 11.85
N VAL A 156 8.56 2.54 11.83
CA VAL A 156 9.15 3.73 12.49
C VAL A 156 9.06 3.59 14.01
N GLU A 157 7.92 3.10 14.54
CA GLU A 157 7.77 2.81 15.97
C GLU A 157 8.81 1.79 16.47
N TRP A 158 9.10 0.78 15.63
CA TRP A 158 10.08 -0.26 15.93
C TRP A 158 11.53 0.12 15.62
N GLY A 159 11.76 1.28 14.99
CA GLY A 159 13.09 1.71 14.56
C GLY A 159 13.69 0.86 13.43
N MET A 160 12.88 0.09 12.69
CA MET A 160 13.35 -0.81 11.63
C MET A 160 13.73 -0.04 10.35
N THR A 161 14.96 -0.20 9.94
CA THR A 161 15.52 0.33 8.69
C THR A 161 15.16 -0.53 7.48
N GLU A 162 15.33 0.01 6.26
CA GLU A 162 15.14 -0.76 5.01
C GLU A 162 15.98 -2.05 4.96
N GLN A 163 17.20 -2.01 5.49
CA GLN A 163 18.11 -3.16 5.52
C GLN A 163 17.64 -4.23 6.52
N GLU A 164 17.19 -3.82 7.69
CA GLU A 164 16.65 -4.73 8.71
C GLU A 164 15.33 -5.36 8.24
N CYS A 165 14.48 -4.62 7.54
CA CYS A 165 13.28 -5.17 6.92
C CYS A 165 13.61 -6.28 5.92
N LEU A 166 14.66 -6.11 5.10
CA LEU A 166 15.09 -7.12 4.14
C LEU A 166 15.64 -8.37 4.85
N ALA A 167 16.53 -8.17 5.84
CA ALA A 167 17.09 -9.27 6.63
C ALA A 167 15.98 -10.07 7.34
N TYR A 168 15.04 -9.37 7.97
CA TYR A 168 13.88 -9.95 8.65
C TYR A 168 13.02 -10.83 7.73
N CYS A 169 12.83 -10.39 6.47
CA CYS A 169 12.12 -11.18 5.48
C CYS A 169 12.93 -12.40 5.01
N TYR A 170 14.23 -12.25 4.79
CA TYR A 170 15.10 -13.37 4.38
C TYR A 170 15.15 -14.47 5.43
N GLU A 171 15.25 -14.13 6.71
CA GLU A 171 15.20 -15.09 7.82
C GLU A 171 13.93 -15.95 7.84
N ARG A 172 12.83 -15.42 7.26
CA ARG A 172 11.54 -16.12 7.13
C ARG A 172 11.34 -16.76 5.76
N GLY A 173 12.40 -16.81 4.94
CA GLY A 173 12.39 -17.44 3.63
C GLY A 173 11.78 -16.61 2.49
N PHE A 174 11.54 -15.32 2.69
CA PHE A 174 11.02 -14.43 1.64
C PHE A 174 12.16 -13.70 0.92
N ASP A 175 12.45 -14.08 -0.31
CA ASP A 175 13.59 -13.59 -1.11
C ASP A 175 13.21 -12.97 -2.45
N TRP A 176 11.92 -12.96 -2.80
CA TRP A 176 11.39 -12.44 -4.09
C TRP A 176 12.10 -13.00 -5.32
N GLY A 177 12.51 -14.30 -5.29
CA GLY A 177 13.28 -14.91 -6.38
C GLY A 177 14.60 -14.18 -6.67
N GLY A 178 15.19 -13.54 -5.68
CA GLY A 178 16.48 -12.84 -5.79
C GLY A 178 16.39 -11.42 -6.38
N LEU A 179 15.20 -10.86 -6.60
CA LEU A 179 15.03 -9.52 -7.19
C LEU A 179 15.80 -8.43 -6.43
N TYR A 180 15.89 -8.50 -5.10
CA TYR A 180 16.63 -7.53 -4.29
C TYR A 180 18.17 -7.61 -4.43
N LYS A 181 18.70 -8.64 -5.11
CA LYS A 181 20.11 -8.68 -5.51
C LYS A 181 20.40 -7.74 -6.69
N VAL A 182 19.37 -7.41 -7.48
CA VAL A 182 19.48 -6.59 -8.69
C VAL A 182 18.85 -5.20 -8.50
N PHE A 183 17.73 -5.13 -7.80
CA PHE A 183 16.93 -3.91 -7.65
C PHE A 183 16.86 -3.46 -6.19
N LYS A 184 17.00 -2.17 -5.95
CA LYS A 184 16.75 -1.59 -4.61
C LYS A 184 15.27 -1.64 -4.20
N ARG A 185 14.36 -1.59 -5.19
CA ARG A 185 12.90 -1.64 -5.00
C ARG A 185 12.30 -2.55 -6.06
N VAL A 186 11.41 -3.43 -5.64
CA VAL A 186 10.76 -4.43 -6.50
C VAL A 186 9.25 -4.25 -6.61
N SER A 187 8.67 -3.37 -5.80
CA SER A 187 7.27 -2.98 -5.92
C SER A 187 7.12 -1.64 -6.62
N CYS A 188 6.13 -1.53 -7.44
CA CYS A 188 5.82 -0.33 -8.22
C CYS A 188 5.37 0.85 -7.35
#